data_f5ceb8be2ecc55b1a2a3beb76985d1a0
#
_entry.id   f5ceb8be2ecc55b1a2a3beb76985d1a0
#
_cell.length_a   1.000
_cell.length_b   1.000
_cell.length_c   1.000
_cell.angle_alpha   90.00
_cell.angle_beta   90.00
_cell.angle_gamma   90.00
#
_symmetry.space_group_name_H-M   'P 1'
#
loop_
_entity.id
_entity.type
_entity.pdbx_description
1 polymer ?
#
loop_
_entity_poly.entity_id
_entity_poly.type
_entity_poly.pdbx_seq_one_letter_code
_entity_poly.pdbx_strand_id
1 'polypeptide(L)'
;MGLYQNRIVVKVGTSTLTNEIGQSDLRAFDRLACVLSDIQNQGYEVILVSSGAIALGANKLRMKAKPTSLRLKQAAAAVGQCGIMFLFDKFFGAYDKTIAQILLSADDIGHEEKKENLINTFNTLLETGVIPIVNENDSVSYTEIQSEERLFSDNDMLSAVVSVLCKAKKLVILSDIDGFFDADPRMYPNARRIERILHIDESVYALAGGAGSRRGTGGMRTKLQAAALATAQ
;
A
#
# COMPACT_ATOMS: atom_id res chain seq x y z
N MET A 1 23.42 4.64 -17.72
CA MET A 1 21.96 4.67 -17.47
C MET A 1 21.78 4.77 -15.98
N GLY A 2 21.02 5.73 -15.47
CA GLY A 2 20.91 5.95 -14.02
C GLY A 2 20.26 4.75 -13.32
N LEU A 3 20.80 4.38 -12.17
CA LEU A 3 20.45 3.21 -11.34
C LEU A 3 18.94 3.08 -10.98
N TYR A 4 18.11 4.12 -11.22
CA TYR A 4 16.71 4.18 -10.74
C TYR A 4 15.67 4.30 -11.87
N GLN A 5 16.04 4.14 -13.14
CA GLN A 5 15.15 4.44 -14.27
C GLN A 5 13.94 3.49 -14.42
N ASN A 6 13.99 2.31 -13.80
CA ASN A 6 12.95 1.28 -13.98
C ASN A 6 12.26 0.86 -12.68
N ARG A 7 12.32 1.68 -11.61
CA ARG A 7 11.72 1.35 -10.31
C ARG A 7 10.24 1.72 -10.28
N ILE A 8 9.40 0.79 -9.81
CA ILE A 8 7.96 0.94 -9.70
C ILE A 8 7.52 0.54 -8.29
N VAL A 9 6.74 1.41 -7.64
CA VAL A 9 6.04 1.08 -6.41
C VAL A 9 4.59 0.76 -6.76
N VAL A 10 4.11 -0.39 -6.29
CA VAL A 10 2.73 -0.82 -6.44
C VAL A 10 2.09 -0.92 -5.06
N LYS A 11 0.96 -0.26 -4.86
CA LYS A 11 0.19 -0.35 -3.62
C LYS A 11 -1.06 -1.19 -3.82
N VAL A 12 -1.28 -2.17 -2.95
CA VAL A 12 -2.48 -2.99 -2.94
C VAL A 12 -3.27 -2.80 -1.64
N GLY A 13 -4.57 -2.56 -1.77
CA GLY A 13 -5.47 -2.36 -0.63
C GLY A 13 -6.03 -3.66 -0.05
N THR A 14 -6.57 -3.58 1.15
CA THR A 14 -7.24 -4.70 1.84
C THR A 14 -8.39 -5.27 1.01
N SER A 15 -9.20 -4.41 0.38
CA SER A 15 -10.35 -4.81 -0.44
C SER A 15 -9.98 -5.65 -1.66
N THR A 16 -8.75 -5.52 -2.16
CA THR A 16 -8.22 -6.31 -3.28
C THR A 16 -7.73 -7.68 -2.81
N LEU A 17 -7.18 -7.77 -1.60
CA LEU A 17 -6.59 -9.00 -1.05
C LEU A 17 -7.55 -9.85 -0.22
N THR A 18 -8.72 -9.32 0.12
CA THR A 18 -9.71 -10.03 0.95
C THR A 18 -11.09 -10.00 0.32
N ASN A 19 -11.82 -11.09 0.48
CA ASN A 19 -13.24 -11.17 0.11
C ASN A 19 -14.14 -10.40 1.11
N GLU A 20 -15.46 -10.45 0.88
CA GLU A 20 -16.46 -9.73 1.69
C GLU A 20 -16.48 -10.12 3.17
N ILE A 21 -16.11 -11.34 3.49
CA ILE A 21 -16.07 -11.87 4.86
C ILE A 21 -14.67 -11.76 5.50
N GLY A 22 -13.74 -10.99 4.89
CA GLY A 22 -12.40 -10.75 5.41
C GLY A 22 -11.42 -11.92 5.28
N GLN A 23 -11.75 -12.92 4.48
CA GLN A 23 -10.82 -14.01 4.16
C GLN A 23 -9.91 -13.60 3.00
N SER A 24 -8.70 -14.17 2.97
CA SER A 24 -7.77 -13.94 1.86
C SER A 24 -8.34 -14.44 0.53
N ASP A 25 -8.31 -13.58 -0.46
CA ASP A 25 -8.59 -13.95 -1.86
C ASP A 25 -7.32 -14.52 -2.50
N LEU A 26 -7.17 -15.85 -2.48
CA LEU A 26 -5.99 -16.52 -3.00
C LEU A 26 -5.76 -16.25 -4.50
N ARG A 27 -6.86 -16.05 -5.27
CA ARG A 27 -6.75 -15.73 -6.70
C ARG A 27 -6.21 -14.32 -6.92
N ALA A 28 -6.55 -13.39 -6.04
CA ALA A 28 -6.02 -12.03 -6.10
C ALA A 28 -4.51 -12.03 -5.77
N PHE A 29 -4.07 -12.80 -4.76
CA PHE A 29 -2.65 -12.97 -4.44
C PHE A 29 -1.88 -13.59 -5.61
N ASP A 30 -2.39 -14.66 -6.20
CA ASP A 30 -1.77 -15.35 -7.34
C ASP A 30 -1.64 -14.42 -8.55
N ARG A 31 -2.74 -13.76 -8.94
CA ARG A 31 -2.75 -12.81 -10.07
C ARG A 31 -1.76 -11.65 -9.84
N LEU A 32 -1.72 -11.11 -8.62
CA LEU A 32 -0.79 -10.01 -8.29
C LEU A 32 0.66 -10.48 -8.39
N ALA A 33 0.99 -11.66 -7.83
CA ALA A 33 2.32 -12.23 -7.90
C ALA A 33 2.72 -12.51 -9.36
N CYS A 34 1.84 -13.10 -10.17
CA CYS A 34 2.06 -13.33 -11.59
C CYS A 34 2.42 -12.04 -12.33
N VAL A 35 1.56 -11.02 -12.26
CA VAL A 35 1.76 -9.76 -12.98
C VAL A 35 3.03 -9.03 -12.52
N LEU A 36 3.30 -8.97 -11.21
CA LEU A 36 4.49 -8.29 -10.70
C LEU A 36 5.77 -9.05 -11.04
N SER A 37 5.72 -10.37 -11.09
CA SER A 37 6.83 -11.21 -11.55
C SER A 37 7.15 -10.96 -13.04
N ASP A 38 6.11 -10.84 -13.87
CA ASP A 38 6.27 -10.50 -15.29
C ASP A 38 6.88 -9.10 -15.48
N ILE A 39 6.45 -8.13 -14.70
CA ILE A 39 7.02 -6.78 -14.72
C ILE A 39 8.51 -6.83 -14.33
N GLN A 40 8.86 -7.58 -13.29
CA GLN A 40 10.25 -7.74 -12.89
C GLN A 40 11.08 -8.46 -13.97
N ASN A 41 10.53 -9.48 -14.65
CA ASN A 41 11.18 -10.18 -15.75
C ASN A 41 11.47 -9.26 -16.96
N GLN A 42 10.71 -8.16 -17.09
CA GLN A 42 10.96 -7.11 -18.10
C GLN A 42 12.07 -6.13 -17.69
N GLY A 43 12.75 -6.35 -16.56
CA GLY A 43 13.85 -5.53 -16.08
C GLY A 43 13.43 -4.34 -15.21
N TYR A 44 12.20 -4.35 -14.67
CA TYR A 44 11.77 -3.36 -13.68
C TYR A 44 12.12 -3.81 -12.26
N GLU A 45 12.50 -2.87 -11.43
CA GLU A 45 12.59 -3.06 -9.97
C GLU A 45 11.20 -2.80 -9.36
N VAL A 46 10.63 -3.81 -8.71
CA VAL A 46 9.28 -3.78 -8.15
C VAL A 46 9.33 -3.72 -6.63
N ILE A 47 8.60 -2.78 -6.06
CA ILE A 47 8.32 -2.68 -4.62
C ILE A 47 6.80 -2.80 -4.43
N LEU A 48 6.34 -3.68 -3.56
CA LEU A 48 4.92 -3.85 -3.25
C LEU A 48 4.60 -3.29 -1.86
N VAL A 49 3.71 -2.31 -1.78
CA VAL A 49 3.15 -1.82 -0.51
C VAL A 49 1.81 -2.49 -0.27
N SER A 50 1.74 -3.28 0.78
CA SER A 50 0.58 -4.11 1.10
C SER A 50 -0.25 -3.52 2.24
N SER A 51 -1.51 -3.93 2.30
CA SER A 51 -2.45 -3.64 3.39
C SER A 51 -3.13 -4.92 3.86
N GLY A 52 -3.96 -4.83 4.90
CA GLY A 52 -4.88 -5.89 5.28
C GLY A 52 -4.40 -6.77 6.43
N ALA A 53 -3.26 -6.49 7.05
CA ALA A 53 -2.76 -7.26 8.18
C ALA A 53 -3.78 -7.33 9.33
N ILE A 54 -4.36 -6.21 9.75
CA ILE A 54 -5.38 -6.17 10.82
C ILE A 54 -6.61 -6.99 10.43
N ALA A 55 -7.09 -6.87 9.19
CA ALA A 55 -8.29 -7.58 8.74
C ALA A 55 -8.07 -9.10 8.70
N LEU A 56 -6.96 -9.54 8.13
CA LEU A 56 -6.60 -10.96 8.07
C LEU A 56 -6.37 -11.54 9.46
N GLY A 57 -5.69 -10.81 10.34
CA GLY A 57 -5.45 -11.24 11.71
C GLY A 57 -6.72 -11.31 12.54
N ALA A 58 -7.61 -10.33 12.41
CA ALA A 58 -8.92 -10.36 13.08
C ALA A 58 -9.73 -11.62 12.66
N ASN A 59 -9.70 -11.97 11.37
CA ASN A 59 -10.32 -13.18 10.86
C ASN A 59 -9.67 -14.44 11.44
N LYS A 60 -8.34 -14.56 11.42
CA LYS A 60 -7.60 -15.69 12.01
C LYS A 60 -7.85 -15.84 13.50
N LEU A 61 -7.97 -14.74 14.22
CA LEU A 61 -8.31 -14.71 15.65
C LEU A 61 -9.82 -14.93 15.92
N ARG A 62 -10.62 -15.14 14.86
CA ARG A 62 -12.07 -15.34 14.93
C ARG A 62 -12.79 -14.22 15.70
N MET A 63 -12.32 -12.98 15.52
CA MET A 63 -12.96 -11.81 16.14
C MET A 63 -14.37 -11.62 15.54
N LYS A 64 -15.37 -11.43 16.41
CA LYS A 64 -16.78 -11.25 15.96
C LYS A 64 -17.03 -9.91 15.26
N ALA A 65 -16.16 -8.92 15.48
CA ALA A 65 -16.23 -7.59 14.87
C ALA A 65 -14.83 -7.07 14.57
N LYS A 66 -14.75 -6.02 13.73
CA LYS A 66 -13.49 -5.31 13.44
C LYS A 66 -12.92 -4.76 14.75
N PRO A 67 -11.63 -4.99 15.08
CA PRO A 67 -11.02 -4.51 16.30
C PRO A 67 -11.03 -2.98 16.35
N THR A 68 -11.52 -2.44 17.46
CA THR A 68 -11.61 -0.99 17.70
C THR A 68 -10.52 -0.48 18.64
N SER A 69 -10.15 -1.28 19.66
CA SER A 69 -9.08 -0.89 20.58
C SER A 69 -7.68 -1.09 19.97
N LEU A 70 -6.75 -0.22 20.37
CA LEU A 70 -5.35 -0.28 19.90
C LEU A 70 -4.75 -1.67 20.17
N ARG A 71 -4.87 -2.21 21.37
CA ARG A 71 -4.37 -3.53 21.74
C ARG A 71 -4.83 -4.65 20.79
N LEU A 72 -6.13 -4.64 20.45
CA LEU A 72 -6.70 -5.65 19.56
C LEU A 72 -6.26 -5.44 18.11
N LYS A 73 -6.08 -4.19 17.67
CA LYS A 73 -5.52 -3.89 16.34
C LYS A 73 -4.08 -4.37 16.23
N GLN A 74 -3.24 -4.05 17.22
CA GLN A 74 -1.83 -4.48 17.26
C GLN A 74 -1.70 -6.01 17.26
N ALA A 75 -2.48 -6.70 18.11
CA ALA A 75 -2.49 -8.18 18.14
C ALA A 75 -2.97 -8.78 16.81
N ALA A 76 -4.03 -8.22 16.22
CA ALA A 76 -4.51 -8.65 14.91
C ALA A 76 -3.47 -8.36 13.82
N ALA A 77 -2.81 -7.21 13.83
CA ALA A 77 -1.76 -6.87 12.88
C ALA A 77 -0.61 -7.89 12.93
N ALA A 78 -0.12 -8.23 14.12
CA ALA A 78 0.97 -9.20 14.30
C ALA A 78 0.61 -10.58 13.72
N VAL A 79 -0.60 -11.10 14.02
CA VAL A 79 -1.08 -12.39 13.48
C VAL A 79 -1.31 -12.33 11.97
N GLY A 80 -1.88 -11.22 11.50
CA GLY A 80 -2.23 -11.05 10.09
C GLY A 80 -1.02 -10.81 9.20
N GLN A 81 -0.03 -10.06 9.67
CA GLN A 81 1.20 -9.79 8.92
C GLN A 81 1.96 -11.07 8.61
N CYS A 82 2.09 -11.97 9.58
CA CYS A 82 2.63 -13.32 9.36
C CYS A 82 1.86 -14.07 8.26
N GLY A 83 0.53 -13.99 8.27
CA GLY A 83 -0.30 -14.64 7.27
C GLY A 83 -0.20 -14.05 5.87
N ILE A 84 -0.09 -12.72 5.76
CA ILE A 84 0.10 -12.03 4.48
C ILE A 84 1.45 -12.41 3.87
N MET A 85 2.52 -12.37 4.67
CA MET A 85 3.86 -12.74 4.19
C MET A 85 3.93 -14.20 3.74
N PHE A 86 3.30 -15.12 4.47
CA PHE A 86 3.20 -16.51 4.04
C PHE A 86 2.52 -16.64 2.66
N LEU A 87 1.44 -15.89 2.41
CA LEU A 87 0.75 -15.94 1.13
C LEU A 87 1.59 -15.33 0.02
N PHE A 88 2.23 -14.19 0.25
CA PHE A 88 3.12 -13.60 -0.76
C PHE A 88 4.30 -14.51 -1.06
N ASP A 89 4.96 -15.07 -0.05
CA ASP A 89 6.08 -16.01 -0.24
C ASP A 89 5.66 -17.21 -1.08
N LYS A 90 4.50 -17.82 -0.74
CA LYS A 90 3.94 -18.94 -1.50
C LYS A 90 3.71 -18.59 -2.97
N PHE A 91 3.04 -17.46 -3.25
CA PHE A 91 2.66 -17.14 -4.63
C PHE A 91 3.81 -16.56 -5.44
N PHE A 92 4.63 -15.69 -4.89
CA PHE A 92 5.85 -15.22 -5.58
C PHE A 92 6.86 -16.34 -5.80
N GLY A 93 7.01 -17.25 -4.82
CA GLY A 93 7.87 -18.44 -4.96
C GLY A 93 7.42 -19.37 -6.09
N ALA A 94 6.11 -19.45 -6.39
CA ALA A 94 5.60 -20.20 -7.55
C ALA A 94 6.07 -19.63 -8.90
N TYR A 95 6.48 -18.36 -8.93
CA TYR A 95 7.04 -17.67 -10.10
C TYR A 95 8.57 -17.47 -9.99
N ASP A 96 9.22 -18.24 -9.11
CA ASP A 96 10.67 -18.17 -8.85
C ASP A 96 11.16 -16.77 -8.45
N LYS A 97 10.36 -16.10 -7.59
CA LYS A 97 10.68 -14.78 -7.05
C LYS A 97 10.91 -14.84 -5.54
N THR A 98 12.01 -14.23 -5.13
CA THR A 98 12.30 -14.01 -3.71
C THR A 98 11.68 -12.70 -3.25
N ILE A 99 11.06 -12.71 -2.08
CA ILE A 99 10.51 -11.51 -1.46
C ILE A 99 11.23 -11.20 -0.15
N ALA A 100 11.15 -9.95 0.30
CA ALA A 100 11.63 -9.54 1.62
C ALA A 100 10.57 -8.71 2.33
N GLN A 101 10.42 -8.87 3.64
CA GLN A 101 9.53 -8.03 4.45
C GLN A 101 10.25 -6.77 4.91
N ILE A 102 9.59 -5.62 4.73
CA ILE A 102 9.99 -4.34 5.34
C ILE A 102 8.78 -3.77 6.08
N LEU A 103 8.92 -3.57 7.39
CA LEU A 103 7.91 -2.93 8.22
C LEU A 103 8.42 -1.55 8.65
N LEU A 104 7.61 -0.53 8.38
CA LEU A 104 7.96 0.87 8.60
C LEU A 104 7.07 1.51 9.66
N SER A 105 7.67 2.36 10.46
CA SER A 105 6.98 3.32 11.32
C SER A 105 7.32 4.75 10.89
N ALA A 106 6.54 5.73 11.37
CA ALA A 106 6.84 7.14 11.13
C ALA A 106 8.22 7.54 11.67
N ASP A 107 8.65 6.93 12.78
CA ASP A 107 9.94 7.15 13.42
C ASP A 107 11.12 6.75 12.52
N ASP A 108 10.95 5.69 11.71
CA ASP A 108 12.01 5.21 10.82
C ASP A 108 12.29 6.18 9.67
N ILE A 109 11.31 7.01 9.32
CA ILE A 109 11.42 8.04 8.28
C ILE A 109 11.87 9.38 8.87
N GLY A 110 11.48 9.66 10.12
CA GLY A 110 11.80 10.92 10.81
C GLY A 110 13.26 11.08 11.21
N HIS A 111 14.03 9.99 11.29
CA HIS A 111 15.42 9.98 11.70
C HIS A 111 16.34 9.72 10.49
N GLU A 112 17.21 10.67 10.15
CA GLU A 112 18.06 10.60 8.95
C GLU A 112 18.92 9.33 8.90
N GLU A 113 19.54 8.89 10.00
CA GLU A 113 20.34 7.67 10.04
C GLU A 113 19.50 6.41 9.72
N LYS A 114 18.31 6.29 10.33
CA LYS A 114 17.39 5.18 10.04
C LYS A 114 16.91 5.20 8.60
N LYS A 115 16.58 6.38 8.10
CA LYS A 115 16.16 6.60 6.72
C LYS A 115 17.24 6.21 5.71
N GLU A 116 18.49 6.56 5.97
CA GLU A 116 19.64 6.19 5.14
C GLU A 116 19.84 4.67 5.11
N ASN A 117 19.80 4.02 6.29
CA ASN A 117 19.87 2.57 6.40
C ASN A 117 18.73 1.86 5.67
N LEU A 118 17.53 2.43 5.73
CA LEU A 118 16.37 1.93 5.01
C LEU A 118 16.56 2.03 3.49
N ILE A 119 17.04 3.17 2.98
CA ILE A 119 17.34 3.37 1.55
C ILE A 119 18.39 2.36 1.08
N ASN A 120 19.44 2.14 1.88
CA ASN A 120 20.47 1.16 1.58
C ASN A 120 19.91 -0.26 1.53
N THR A 121 19.00 -0.61 2.44
CA THR A 121 18.33 -1.90 2.45
C THR A 121 17.47 -2.10 1.21
N PHE A 122 16.66 -1.10 0.82
CA PHE A 122 15.88 -1.17 -0.42
C PHE A 122 16.77 -1.35 -1.64
N ASN A 123 17.83 -0.56 -1.76
CA ASN A 123 18.73 -0.64 -2.90
C ASN A 123 19.38 -2.03 -3.00
N THR A 124 19.90 -2.56 -1.89
CA THR A 124 20.52 -3.89 -1.87
C THR A 124 19.54 -4.99 -2.27
N LEU A 125 18.31 -4.96 -1.73
CA LEU A 125 17.27 -5.94 -2.09
C LEU A 125 16.94 -5.90 -3.59
N LEU A 126 16.73 -4.71 -4.13
CA LEU A 126 16.37 -4.52 -5.54
C LEU A 126 17.52 -4.91 -6.47
N GLU A 127 18.75 -4.55 -6.15
CA GLU A 127 19.96 -4.94 -6.90
C GLU A 127 20.18 -6.46 -6.92
N THR A 128 19.74 -7.15 -5.86
CA THR A 128 19.81 -8.63 -5.79
C THR A 128 18.58 -9.32 -6.39
N GLY A 129 17.66 -8.57 -7.01
CA GLY A 129 16.46 -9.12 -7.66
C GLY A 129 15.35 -9.54 -6.69
N VAL A 130 15.41 -9.11 -5.43
CA VAL A 130 14.39 -9.38 -4.43
C VAL A 130 13.26 -8.35 -4.53
N ILE A 131 12.01 -8.77 -4.36
CA ILE A 131 10.83 -7.89 -4.32
C ILE A 131 10.53 -7.52 -2.85
N PRO A 132 10.77 -6.26 -2.42
CA PRO A 132 10.37 -5.82 -1.08
C PRO A 132 8.86 -5.75 -0.94
N ILE A 133 8.32 -6.37 0.11
CA ILE A 133 6.92 -6.26 0.54
C ILE A 133 6.89 -5.34 1.76
N VAL A 134 6.33 -4.15 1.57
CA VAL A 134 6.32 -3.09 2.59
C VAL A 134 4.95 -3.00 3.24
N ASN A 135 4.92 -2.82 4.54
CA ASN A 135 3.72 -2.48 5.29
C ASN A 135 4.08 -1.57 6.48
N GLU A 136 3.07 -0.95 7.09
CA GLU A 136 3.24 -0.28 8.37
C GLU A 136 3.52 -1.31 9.48
N ASN A 137 4.36 -0.96 10.44
CA ASN A 137 4.62 -1.78 11.63
C ASN A 137 3.51 -1.56 12.67
N ASP A 138 2.29 -1.96 12.29
CA ASP A 138 1.09 -1.81 13.13
C ASP A 138 1.19 -2.48 14.50
N SER A 139 2.12 -3.42 14.69
CA SER A 139 2.29 -4.14 15.97
C SER A 139 2.93 -3.28 17.06
N VAL A 140 3.71 -2.28 16.68
CA VAL A 140 4.38 -1.32 17.57
C VAL A 140 3.99 0.12 17.28
N SER A 141 3.19 0.35 16.25
CA SER A 141 2.73 1.66 15.83
C SER A 141 1.92 2.30 16.95
N TYR A 142 2.41 3.42 17.46
CA TYR A 142 1.83 4.16 18.56
C TYR A 142 0.91 5.23 18.01
N THR A 143 -0.34 4.88 17.81
CA THR A 143 -1.35 5.85 17.41
C THR A 143 -2.23 6.24 18.60
N GLU A 144 -1.66 6.89 19.59
CA GLU A 144 -2.46 7.77 20.43
C GLU A 144 -2.75 9.05 19.66
N ILE A 145 -3.97 9.06 19.07
CA ILE A 145 -4.99 10.08 19.20
C ILE A 145 -4.41 11.51 19.30
N GLN A 146 -4.73 12.35 18.29
CA GLN A 146 -4.71 13.81 18.33
C GLN A 146 -3.53 14.59 17.77
N SER A 147 -2.63 14.03 17.02
CA SER A 147 -1.83 14.91 16.15
C SER A 147 -2.30 14.79 14.69
N GLU A 148 -2.59 15.93 14.08
CA GLU A 148 -2.84 16.09 12.64
C GLU A 148 -1.62 15.71 11.77
N GLU A 149 -0.51 15.34 12.40
CA GLU A 149 0.79 15.00 11.81
C GLU A 149 1.04 13.49 11.71
N ARG A 150 0.08 12.72 11.22
CA ARG A 150 0.38 11.35 10.82
C ARG A 150 1.16 11.36 9.50
N LEU A 151 2.43 10.99 9.54
CA LEU A 151 3.23 10.78 8.34
C LEU A 151 2.59 9.71 7.42
N PHE A 152 1.98 8.67 8.03
CA PHE A 152 1.17 7.66 7.33
C PHE A 152 -0.26 7.70 7.85
N SER A 153 -1.15 8.41 7.16
CA SER A 153 -2.59 8.34 7.45
C SER A 153 -3.20 7.01 7.03
N ASP A 154 -2.60 6.38 6.03
CA ASP A 154 -2.93 5.05 5.47
C ASP A 154 -1.81 4.54 4.55
N ASN A 155 -2.00 3.34 3.98
CA ASN A 155 -1.01 2.74 3.09
C ASN A 155 -0.93 3.42 1.70
N ASP A 156 -1.85 4.31 1.33
CA ASP A 156 -1.69 5.15 0.14
C ASP A 156 -0.54 6.15 0.39
N MET A 157 -0.55 6.83 1.56
CA MET A 157 0.54 7.74 1.96
C MET A 157 1.86 6.99 2.18
N LEU A 158 1.85 5.82 2.83
CA LEU A 158 3.04 4.99 2.96
C LEU A 158 3.66 4.68 1.60
N SER A 159 2.82 4.33 0.60
CA SER A 159 3.30 4.03 -0.75
C SER A 159 3.92 5.24 -1.45
N ALA A 160 3.40 6.44 -1.22
CA ALA A 160 3.98 7.67 -1.74
C ALA A 160 5.33 7.97 -1.09
N VAL A 161 5.45 7.83 0.24
CA VAL A 161 6.72 8.00 0.94
C VAL A 161 7.76 7.00 0.46
N VAL A 162 7.40 5.72 0.32
CA VAL A 162 8.31 4.69 -0.24
C VAL A 162 8.72 5.04 -1.67
N SER A 163 7.78 5.55 -2.48
CA SER A 163 8.07 5.99 -3.86
C SER A 163 9.12 7.11 -3.89
N VAL A 164 8.98 8.09 -3.00
CA VAL A 164 9.91 9.19 -2.81
C VAL A 164 11.29 8.70 -2.35
N LEU A 165 11.33 7.89 -1.27
CA LEU A 165 12.56 7.35 -0.70
C LEU A 165 13.36 6.52 -1.71
N CYS A 166 12.67 5.69 -2.47
CA CYS A 166 13.26 4.80 -3.44
C CYS A 166 13.46 5.45 -4.82
N LYS A 167 13.13 6.75 -4.99
CA LYS A 167 13.21 7.45 -6.27
C LYS A 167 12.49 6.68 -7.39
N ALA A 168 11.30 6.18 -7.10
CA ALA A 168 10.55 5.38 -8.05
C ALA A 168 10.03 6.24 -9.21
N LYS A 169 10.11 5.71 -10.43
CA LYS A 169 9.58 6.36 -11.63
C LYS A 169 8.07 6.41 -11.68
N LYS A 170 7.42 5.43 -11.03
CA LYS A 170 5.95 5.31 -11.01
C LYS A 170 5.48 4.81 -9.66
N LEU A 171 4.37 5.39 -9.19
CA LEU A 171 3.52 4.85 -8.15
C LEU A 171 2.21 4.38 -8.79
N VAL A 172 1.86 3.11 -8.59
CA VAL A 172 0.60 2.51 -9.03
C VAL A 172 -0.24 2.17 -7.82
N ILE A 173 -1.40 2.77 -7.67
CA ILE A 173 -2.33 2.49 -6.56
C ILE A 173 -3.48 1.65 -7.10
N LEU A 174 -3.52 0.37 -6.75
CA LEU A 174 -4.62 -0.52 -7.08
C LEU A 174 -5.82 -0.20 -6.18
N SER A 175 -6.99 -0.01 -6.81
CA SER A 175 -8.22 0.41 -6.16
C SER A 175 -9.39 -0.46 -6.60
N ASP A 176 -10.48 -0.43 -5.83
CA ASP A 176 -11.78 -1.03 -6.13
C ASP A 176 -12.67 -0.12 -7.01
N ILE A 177 -12.10 0.95 -7.54
CA ILE A 177 -12.73 1.89 -8.47
C ILE A 177 -11.81 2.10 -9.68
N ASP A 178 -12.38 2.23 -10.87
CA ASP A 178 -11.64 2.27 -12.15
C ASP A 178 -10.83 3.56 -12.41
N GLY A 179 -10.74 4.43 -11.42
CA GLY A 179 -9.95 5.66 -11.51
C GLY A 179 -10.58 6.82 -10.75
N PHE A 180 -10.16 8.03 -11.11
CA PHE A 180 -10.72 9.27 -10.58
C PHE A 180 -11.88 9.74 -11.45
N PHE A 181 -12.99 10.16 -10.82
CA PHE A 181 -14.22 10.58 -11.51
C PHE A 181 -14.60 12.00 -11.06
N ASP A 182 -15.40 12.68 -11.88
CA ASP A 182 -15.97 14.00 -11.59
C ASP A 182 -17.06 13.97 -10.49
N ALA A 183 -17.60 12.77 -10.19
CA ALA A 183 -18.50 12.48 -9.07
C ALA A 183 -18.34 11.01 -8.64
N ASP A 184 -18.91 10.61 -7.51
CA ASP A 184 -18.88 9.19 -7.09
C ASP A 184 -19.73 8.31 -8.04
N PRO A 185 -19.10 7.42 -8.84
CA PRO A 185 -19.85 6.62 -9.83
C PRO A 185 -20.80 5.60 -9.18
N ARG A 186 -20.66 5.30 -7.88
CA ARG A 186 -21.59 4.46 -7.12
C ARG A 186 -22.90 5.18 -6.81
N MET A 187 -22.84 6.51 -6.74
CA MET A 187 -24.01 7.37 -6.47
C MET A 187 -24.55 8.00 -7.75
N TYR A 188 -23.68 8.27 -8.72
CA TYR A 188 -23.98 8.97 -9.95
C TYR A 188 -23.58 8.12 -11.16
N PRO A 189 -24.54 7.35 -11.78
CA PRO A 189 -24.23 6.46 -12.91
C PRO A 189 -23.63 7.14 -14.14
N ASN A 190 -23.83 8.46 -14.27
CA ASN A 190 -23.31 9.28 -15.37
C ASN A 190 -21.95 9.94 -15.04
N ALA A 191 -21.34 9.62 -13.90
CA ALA A 191 -20.02 10.15 -13.53
C ALA A 191 -18.99 9.80 -14.60
N ARG A 192 -18.17 10.77 -14.97
CA ARG A 192 -17.14 10.62 -16.01
C ARG A 192 -15.79 10.41 -15.39
N ARG A 193 -15.06 9.41 -15.88
CA ARG A 193 -13.70 9.18 -15.47
C ARG A 193 -12.79 10.29 -15.99
N ILE A 194 -11.99 10.86 -15.11
CA ILE A 194 -10.94 11.83 -15.44
C ILE A 194 -9.67 11.04 -15.72
N GLU A 195 -9.24 11.04 -16.98
CA GLU A 195 -8.11 10.21 -17.41
C GLU A 195 -6.77 10.75 -16.91
N ARG A 196 -6.65 12.07 -16.76
CA ARG A 196 -5.40 12.72 -16.39
C ARG A 196 -5.67 13.98 -15.57
N ILE A 197 -4.93 14.11 -14.46
CA ILE A 197 -4.88 15.32 -13.63
C ILE A 197 -3.47 15.88 -13.77
N LEU A 198 -3.35 17.11 -14.26
CA LEU A 198 -2.05 17.77 -14.42
C LEU A 198 -1.60 18.47 -13.14
N HIS A 199 -2.55 19.03 -12.38
CA HIS A 199 -2.31 19.72 -11.12
C HIS A 199 -3.37 19.30 -10.12
N ILE A 200 -2.94 18.93 -8.91
CA ILE A 200 -3.83 18.57 -7.81
C ILE A 200 -4.02 19.79 -6.93
N ASP A 201 -5.14 20.49 -7.13
CA ASP A 201 -5.53 21.68 -6.39
C ASP A 201 -6.83 21.46 -5.58
N GLU A 202 -7.32 22.51 -4.93
CA GLU A 202 -8.54 22.45 -4.12
C GLU A 202 -9.77 22.03 -4.95
N SER A 203 -9.84 22.34 -6.22
CA SER A 203 -10.95 21.93 -7.09
C SER A 203 -10.96 20.41 -7.31
N VAL A 204 -9.80 19.80 -7.46
CA VAL A 204 -9.62 18.34 -7.56
C VAL A 204 -9.96 17.68 -6.23
N TYR A 205 -9.52 18.23 -5.10
CA TYR A 205 -9.89 17.71 -3.78
C TYR A 205 -11.39 17.80 -3.50
N ALA A 206 -12.08 18.84 -4.01
CA ALA A 206 -13.52 18.99 -3.87
C ALA A 206 -14.30 17.87 -4.58
N LEU A 207 -13.82 17.37 -5.72
CA LEU A 207 -14.41 16.24 -6.44
C LEU A 207 -14.21 14.90 -5.70
N ALA A 208 -13.18 14.80 -4.86
CA ALA A 208 -12.87 13.60 -4.07
C ALA A 208 -13.77 13.45 -2.82
N GLY A 209 -14.83 14.23 -2.70
CA GLY A 209 -15.75 14.21 -1.56
C GLY A 209 -16.47 12.87 -1.41
N GLY A 210 -16.44 12.34 -0.19
CA GLY A 210 -17.15 11.10 0.20
C GLY A 210 -16.25 10.10 0.92
N ALA A 211 -16.84 9.34 1.86
CA ALA A 211 -16.16 8.26 2.56
C ALA A 211 -15.79 7.14 1.57
N GLY A 212 -14.57 6.64 1.64
CA GLY A 212 -14.10 5.50 0.87
C GLY A 212 -14.91 4.21 1.11
N SER A 213 -14.47 3.10 0.51
CA SER A 213 -15.15 1.80 0.66
C SER A 213 -15.28 1.38 2.13
N ARG A 214 -16.32 0.62 2.47
CA ARG A 214 -16.54 0.08 3.85
C ARG A 214 -15.38 -0.76 4.38
N ARG A 215 -14.48 -1.23 3.52
CA ARG A 215 -13.38 -2.15 3.88
C ARG A 215 -12.03 -1.47 4.01
N GLY A 216 -11.80 -0.35 3.30
CA GLY A 216 -10.55 0.40 3.34
C GLY A 216 -10.60 1.58 4.31
N THR A 217 -9.44 1.97 4.84
CA THR A 217 -9.28 3.19 5.65
C THR A 217 -9.04 4.43 4.79
N GLY A 218 -8.53 4.24 3.53
CA GLY A 218 -8.24 5.32 2.60
C GLY A 218 -9.40 5.58 1.62
N GLY A 219 -9.71 6.87 1.40
CA GLY A 219 -10.66 7.32 0.39
C GLY A 219 -9.98 7.85 -0.87
N MET A 220 -10.74 8.46 -1.79
CA MET A 220 -10.17 9.11 -2.96
C MET A 220 -9.26 10.29 -2.56
N ARG A 221 -9.61 10.99 -1.47
CA ARG A 221 -8.81 12.10 -0.95
C ARG A 221 -7.39 11.67 -0.54
N THR A 222 -7.24 10.53 0.14
CA THR A 222 -5.91 10.01 0.52
C THR A 222 -5.10 9.57 -0.69
N LYS A 223 -5.74 9.04 -1.74
CA LYS A 223 -5.07 8.73 -3.01
C LYS A 223 -4.56 9.97 -3.73
N LEU A 224 -5.34 11.05 -3.70
CA LEU A 224 -4.88 12.34 -4.24
C LEU A 224 -3.72 12.93 -3.43
N GLN A 225 -3.75 12.84 -2.10
CA GLN A 225 -2.63 13.26 -1.25
C GLN A 225 -1.37 12.45 -1.56
N ALA A 226 -1.50 11.13 -1.68
CA ALA A 226 -0.40 10.25 -2.07
C ALA A 226 0.15 10.59 -3.47
N ALA A 227 -0.75 10.85 -4.43
CA ALA A 227 -0.36 11.27 -5.78
C ALA A 227 0.36 12.62 -5.77
N ALA A 228 -0.13 13.61 -5.01
CA ALA A 228 0.50 14.91 -4.87
C ALA A 228 1.93 14.78 -4.31
N LEU A 229 2.12 13.98 -3.25
CA LEU A 229 3.45 13.73 -2.69
C LEU A 229 4.38 13.03 -3.68
N ALA A 230 3.91 12.00 -4.38
CA ALA A 230 4.73 11.23 -5.31
C ALA A 230 5.10 12.01 -6.59
N THR A 231 4.33 13.03 -6.97
CA THR A 231 4.56 13.83 -8.19
C THR A 231 5.26 15.17 -7.93
N ALA A 232 5.49 15.54 -6.68
CA ALA A 232 6.18 16.80 -6.31
C ALA A 232 7.71 16.75 -6.47
N GLN A 233 8.27 15.65 -7.03
CA GLN A 233 9.71 15.41 -7.22
C GLN A 233 10.17 15.61 -8.65
#